data_38139753cd938515e4eb87d2038572cc
#
_entry.id   38139753cd938515e4eb87d2038572cc
#
_cell.length_a   1.000
_cell.length_b   1.000
_cell.length_c   1.000
_cell.angle_alpha   90.00
_cell.angle_beta   90.00
_cell.angle_gamma   90.00
#
_symmetry.space_group_name_H-M   'P 1'
#
loop_
_entity.id
_entity.type
_entity.pdbx_description
1 polymer ?
#
loop_
_entity_poly.entity_id
_entity_poly.type
_entity_poly.pdbx_seq_one_letter_code
_entity_poly.pdbx_strand_id
1 'polypeptide(L)'
;LGWQAHLRGKGLNKEDLDEIESFGRYLDVDNDGICYRTYPGTHPEQGAFFTRGTSHDEYARYTEDGEVNAATLSRLMKKFRTASELVPEPIIEINGEDSCGVIFYGSTSPAVHEAKDILKEKEINIDLMQIRSFPFNLDVWEFIANHDRIYVVEQNRDSQMRTLIMAEGGISPEILRPLVHFTGDPIQASYI
;
A
#
# COMPACT_ATOMS: atom_id res chain seq x y z
N LEU A 1 -9.53 5.74 1.06
CA LEU A 1 -9.50 6.03 -0.39
C LEU A 1 -10.43 7.17 -0.78
N GLY A 2 -11.63 7.31 -0.16
CA GLY A 2 -12.50 8.47 -0.35
C GLY A 2 -11.86 9.78 0.10
N TRP A 3 -11.09 9.70 1.13
CA TRP A 3 -10.30 10.80 1.68
C TRP A 3 -9.25 11.29 0.70
N GLN A 4 -8.53 10.36 0.09
CA GLN A 4 -7.50 10.64 -0.91
C GLN A 4 -8.07 11.33 -2.16
N ALA A 5 -9.22 10.87 -2.65
CA ALA A 5 -9.87 11.49 -3.80
C ALA A 5 -10.26 12.95 -3.51
N HIS A 6 -10.78 13.23 -2.30
CA HIS A 6 -11.13 14.60 -1.89
C HIS A 6 -9.89 15.49 -1.75
N LEU A 7 -8.83 15.01 -1.09
CA LEU A 7 -7.57 15.75 -0.95
C LEU A 7 -6.90 16.08 -2.29
N ARG A 8 -7.17 15.30 -3.33
CA ARG A 8 -6.67 15.54 -4.69
C ARG A 8 -7.60 16.41 -5.55
N GLY A 9 -8.64 17.00 -5.01
CA GLY A 9 -9.61 17.77 -5.76
C GLY A 9 -10.55 16.93 -6.62
N LYS A 10 -10.66 15.62 -6.37
CA LYS A 10 -11.55 14.71 -7.11
C LYS A 10 -12.92 14.50 -6.46
N GLY A 11 -13.27 15.32 -5.50
CA GLY A 11 -14.63 15.42 -4.98
C GLY A 11 -15.40 16.45 -5.79
N LEU A 12 -16.53 16.06 -6.40
CA LEU A 12 -17.39 16.98 -7.16
C LEU A 12 -18.45 17.57 -6.24
N ASN A 13 -18.70 18.85 -6.42
CA ASN A 13 -19.80 19.58 -5.80
C ASN A 13 -21.02 19.67 -6.73
N LYS A 14 -22.05 20.41 -6.33
CA LYS A 14 -23.27 20.53 -7.13
C LYS A 14 -23.01 21.26 -8.45
N GLU A 15 -22.25 22.33 -8.41
CA GLU A 15 -21.93 23.19 -9.56
C GLU A 15 -21.14 22.38 -10.61
N ASP A 16 -20.16 21.59 -10.18
CA ASP A 16 -19.40 20.69 -11.07
C ASP A 16 -20.32 19.66 -11.76
N LEU A 17 -21.32 19.14 -11.04
CA LEU A 17 -22.27 18.17 -11.57
C LEU A 17 -23.32 18.78 -12.50
N ASP A 18 -23.68 20.06 -12.31
CA ASP A 18 -24.58 20.80 -13.21
C ASP A 18 -23.92 21.04 -14.59
N GLU A 19 -22.59 21.05 -14.69
CA GLU A 19 -21.85 21.30 -15.94
C GLU A 19 -21.61 20.03 -16.78
N ILE A 20 -21.80 18.84 -16.21
CA ILE A 20 -21.59 17.58 -16.92
C ILE A 20 -22.90 16.91 -17.31
N GLU A 21 -22.96 16.33 -18.50
CA GLU A 21 -24.13 15.63 -19.00
C GLU A 21 -24.44 14.35 -18.22
N SER A 22 -23.40 13.58 -17.85
CA SER A 22 -23.53 12.31 -17.13
C SER A 22 -22.31 12.04 -16.25
N PHE A 23 -22.57 11.74 -14.98
CA PHE A 23 -21.53 11.38 -14.03
C PHE A 23 -21.11 9.92 -14.16
N GLY A 24 -19.84 9.70 -14.50
CA GLY A 24 -19.22 8.38 -14.55
C GLY A 24 -18.47 8.07 -13.25
N ARG A 25 -19.10 7.29 -12.34
CA ARG A 25 -18.49 6.97 -11.02
C ARG A 25 -17.14 6.27 -11.13
N TYR A 26 -16.94 5.51 -12.20
CA TYR A 26 -15.72 4.73 -12.44
C TYR A 26 -14.95 5.20 -13.68
N LEU A 27 -15.33 6.35 -14.24
CA LEU A 27 -14.64 6.97 -15.36
C LEU A 27 -13.31 7.58 -14.91
N ASP A 28 -12.23 7.18 -15.56
CA ASP A 28 -10.86 7.67 -15.29
C ASP A 28 -10.52 8.83 -16.22
N VAL A 29 -11.07 10.02 -15.91
CA VAL A 29 -10.94 11.22 -16.74
C VAL A 29 -9.48 11.68 -16.87
N ASP A 30 -8.73 11.63 -15.78
CA ASP A 30 -7.35 12.14 -15.71
C ASP A 30 -6.30 11.07 -16.10
N ASN A 31 -6.78 9.87 -16.42
CA ASN A 31 -5.91 8.74 -16.77
C ASN A 31 -4.87 8.40 -15.69
N ASP A 32 -5.24 8.52 -14.40
CA ASP A 32 -4.42 8.15 -13.23
C ASP A 32 -5.00 6.95 -12.44
N GLY A 33 -6.09 6.36 -12.91
CA GLY A 33 -6.81 5.26 -12.28
C GLY A 33 -7.75 5.69 -11.15
N ILE A 34 -7.71 6.95 -10.71
CA ILE A 34 -8.51 7.49 -9.60
C ILE A 34 -9.69 8.26 -10.17
N CYS A 35 -10.87 7.71 -10.03
CA CYS A 35 -12.10 8.31 -10.52
C CYS A 35 -12.59 9.45 -9.62
N TYR A 36 -13.29 10.41 -10.22
CA TYR A 36 -14.00 11.45 -9.48
C TYR A 36 -15.08 10.84 -8.59
N ARG A 37 -15.41 11.55 -7.52
CA ARG A 37 -16.34 11.10 -6.49
C ARG A 37 -17.38 12.18 -6.19
N THR A 38 -18.58 11.73 -5.98
CA THR A 38 -19.69 12.50 -5.41
C THR A 38 -20.17 11.82 -4.13
N TYR A 39 -20.95 12.51 -3.33
CA TYR A 39 -21.58 12.00 -2.12
C TYR A 39 -23.10 12.06 -2.24
N PRO A 40 -23.84 11.14 -1.61
CA PRO A 40 -25.30 11.23 -1.56
C PRO A 40 -25.75 12.61 -1.04
N GLY A 41 -26.68 13.23 -1.76
CA GLY A 41 -27.18 14.57 -1.43
C GLY A 41 -26.41 15.74 -2.05
N THR A 42 -25.27 15.50 -2.71
CA THR A 42 -24.52 16.57 -3.43
C THR A 42 -25.33 17.14 -4.60
N HIS A 43 -26.06 16.29 -5.33
CA HIS A 43 -26.88 16.70 -6.47
C HIS A 43 -28.16 15.84 -6.52
N PRO A 44 -29.33 16.39 -6.90
CA PRO A 44 -30.60 15.65 -6.88
C PRO A 44 -30.65 14.46 -7.84
N GLU A 45 -29.96 14.53 -8.98
CA GLU A 45 -29.98 13.51 -10.03
C GLU A 45 -28.65 12.74 -10.13
N GLN A 46 -27.51 13.41 -9.95
CA GLN A 46 -26.18 12.85 -10.17
C GLN A 46 -25.37 12.64 -8.87
N GLY A 47 -25.92 13.01 -7.70
CA GLY A 47 -25.25 12.90 -6.39
C GLY A 47 -25.17 11.50 -5.82
N ALA A 48 -25.89 10.54 -6.39
CA ALA A 48 -25.86 9.13 -6.00
C ALA A 48 -25.86 8.24 -7.24
N PHE A 49 -25.34 7.04 -7.08
CA PHE A 49 -25.33 6.02 -8.12
C PHE A 49 -25.67 4.65 -7.50
N PHE A 50 -26.15 3.74 -8.33
CA PHE A 50 -26.39 2.36 -7.95
C PHE A 50 -25.55 1.45 -8.82
N THR A 51 -24.85 0.51 -8.19
CA THR A 51 -24.13 -0.54 -8.88
C THR A 51 -24.39 -1.88 -8.21
N ARG A 52 -24.38 -2.95 -8.99
CA ARG A 52 -24.52 -4.33 -8.50
C ARG A 52 -23.71 -5.27 -9.37
N GLY A 53 -23.50 -6.48 -8.85
CA GLY A 53 -22.78 -7.51 -9.57
C GLY A 53 -21.25 -7.33 -9.50
N THR A 54 -20.54 -8.27 -10.11
CA THR A 54 -19.08 -8.32 -10.09
C THR A 54 -18.47 -7.36 -11.11
N SER A 55 -19.17 -7.15 -12.24
CA SER A 55 -18.71 -6.31 -13.34
C SER A 55 -19.66 -5.15 -13.59
N HIS A 56 -19.09 -4.00 -13.88
CA HIS A 56 -19.78 -2.76 -14.23
C HIS A 56 -18.92 -1.92 -15.17
N ASP A 57 -19.56 -1.07 -15.96
CA ASP A 57 -18.89 -0.08 -16.80
C ASP A 57 -18.47 1.17 -16.00
N GLU A 58 -17.88 2.14 -16.68
CA GLU A 58 -17.44 3.41 -16.09
C GLU A 58 -18.58 4.27 -15.53
N TYR A 59 -19.82 4.01 -15.92
CA TYR A 59 -21.04 4.68 -15.43
C TYR A 59 -21.76 3.90 -14.34
N ALA A 60 -21.13 2.87 -13.77
CA ALA A 60 -21.68 1.98 -12.74
C ALA A 60 -22.83 1.07 -13.23
N ARG A 61 -23.02 0.89 -14.52
CA ARG A 61 -24.04 0.03 -15.09
C ARG A 61 -23.53 -1.40 -15.10
N TYR A 62 -24.38 -2.34 -14.70
CA TYR A 62 -24.06 -3.77 -14.77
C TYR A 62 -23.75 -4.19 -16.22
N THR A 63 -22.73 -5.03 -16.37
CA THR A 63 -22.35 -5.62 -17.65
C THR A 63 -21.73 -7.00 -17.46
N GLU A 64 -21.90 -7.85 -18.46
CA GLU A 64 -21.21 -9.16 -18.57
C GLU A 64 -20.16 -9.14 -19.69
N ASP A 65 -19.90 -7.99 -20.26
CA ASP A 65 -18.88 -7.81 -21.30
C ASP A 65 -17.48 -8.00 -20.74
N GLY A 66 -16.75 -8.96 -21.28
CA GLY A 66 -15.40 -9.30 -20.83
C GLY A 66 -14.37 -8.20 -21.09
N GLU A 67 -14.52 -7.41 -22.17
CA GLU A 67 -13.60 -6.30 -22.49
C GLU A 67 -13.79 -5.15 -21.48
N VAL A 68 -15.02 -4.83 -21.14
CA VAL A 68 -15.35 -3.82 -20.10
C VAL A 68 -14.81 -4.26 -18.74
N ASN A 69 -14.95 -5.54 -18.39
CA ASN A 69 -14.39 -6.07 -17.16
C ASN A 69 -12.85 -5.98 -17.15
N ALA A 70 -12.18 -6.35 -18.23
CA ALA A 70 -10.73 -6.24 -18.35
C ALA A 70 -10.24 -4.78 -18.25
N ALA A 71 -10.95 -3.84 -18.88
CA ALA A 71 -10.67 -2.41 -18.76
C ALA A 71 -10.79 -1.90 -17.32
N THR A 72 -11.84 -2.33 -16.61
CA THR A 72 -12.04 -2.00 -15.19
C THR A 72 -10.90 -2.52 -14.31
N LEU A 73 -10.49 -3.77 -14.50
CA LEU A 73 -9.35 -4.36 -13.77
C LEU A 73 -8.04 -3.63 -14.07
N SER A 74 -7.79 -3.29 -15.34
CA SER A 74 -6.62 -2.53 -15.77
C SER A 74 -6.57 -1.14 -15.14
N ARG A 75 -7.71 -0.46 -15.05
CA ARG A 75 -7.84 0.81 -14.32
C ARG A 75 -7.53 0.65 -12.83
N LEU A 76 -8.00 -0.44 -12.19
CA LEU A 76 -7.70 -0.72 -10.78
C LEU A 76 -6.20 -0.93 -10.57
N MET A 77 -5.51 -1.66 -11.44
CA MET A 77 -4.06 -1.82 -11.36
C MET A 77 -3.32 -0.49 -11.51
N LYS A 78 -3.80 0.37 -12.42
CA LYS A 78 -3.28 1.73 -12.55
C LYS A 78 -3.49 2.56 -11.28
N LYS A 79 -4.68 2.49 -10.69
CA LYS A 79 -4.98 3.14 -9.40
C LYS A 79 -4.03 2.69 -8.29
N PHE A 80 -3.65 1.41 -8.24
CA PHE A 80 -2.68 0.92 -7.26
C PHE A 80 -1.30 1.54 -7.48
N ARG A 81 -0.84 1.66 -8.72
CA ARG A 81 0.42 2.35 -9.03
C ARG A 81 0.41 3.82 -8.61
N THR A 82 -0.64 4.55 -8.95
CA THR A 82 -0.81 5.93 -8.47
C THR A 82 -0.88 6.01 -6.94
N ALA A 83 -1.53 5.04 -6.29
CA ALA A 83 -1.65 5.01 -4.84
C ALA A 83 -0.31 4.81 -4.15
N SER A 84 0.63 4.07 -4.73
CA SER A 84 1.95 3.85 -4.13
C SER A 84 2.77 5.14 -3.97
N GLU A 85 2.49 6.16 -4.78
CA GLU A 85 3.12 7.49 -4.70
C GLU A 85 2.45 8.41 -3.64
N LEU A 86 1.31 8.00 -3.08
CA LEU A 86 0.46 8.83 -2.23
C LEU A 86 0.29 8.31 -0.80
N VAL A 87 0.64 7.06 -0.58
CA VAL A 87 0.58 6.44 0.75
C VAL A 87 1.75 6.92 1.61
N PRO A 88 1.64 6.86 2.94
CA PRO A 88 2.74 7.21 3.82
C PRO A 88 4.02 6.45 3.48
N GLU A 89 5.11 7.18 3.30
CA GLU A 89 6.44 6.62 3.06
C GLU A 89 6.90 5.77 4.24
N PRO A 90 7.77 4.74 4.03
CA PRO A 90 8.39 4.01 5.12
C PRO A 90 9.28 4.93 5.97
N ILE A 91 9.55 4.56 7.19
CA ILE A 91 10.58 5.22 8.00
C ILE A 91 11.85 4.40 7.84
N ILE A 92 12.93 5.03 7.36
CA ILE A 92 14.21 4.39 7.07
C ILE A 92 15.29 5.00 7.95
N GLU A 93 16.11 4.14 8.57
CA GLU A 93 17.27 4.51 9.36
C GLU A 93 18.49 3.73 8.84
N ILE A 94 19.48 4.43 8.28
CA ILE A 94 20.72 3.84 7.79
C ILE A 94 21.81 4.06 8.83
N ASN A 95 22.48 3.00 9.26
CA ASN A 95 23.43 3.03 10.38
C ASN A 95 24.86 2.58 10.03
N GLY A 96 25.12 2.14 8.79
CA GLY A 96 26.48 1.73 8.37
C GLY A 96 26.56 1.30 6.91
N GLU A 97 27.81 1.11 6.42
CA GLU A 97 28.04 0.72 5.02
C GLU A 97 27.83 -0.78 4.76
N ASP A 98 28.03 -1.65 5.78
CA ASP A 98 27.92 -3.11 5.66
C ASP A 98 26.82 -3.68 6.57
N SER A 99 25.75 -2.91 6.82
CA SER A 99 24.67 -3.32 7.68
C SER A 99 23.71 -4.29 6.97
N CYS A 100 23.15 -5.21 7.72
CA CYS A 100 22.00 -5.96 7.22
C CYS A 100 20.71 -5.13 7.41
N GLY A 101 19.77 -5.30 6.49
CA GLY A 101 18.47 -4.65 6.58
C GLY A 101 17.52 -5.37 7.53
N VAL A 102 16.70 -4.63 8.25
CA VAL A 102 15.57 -5.15 9.04
C VAL A 102 14.29 -4.44 8.63
N ILE A 103 13.34 -5.21 8.12
CA ILE A 103 12.00 -4.71 7.75
C ILE A 103 11.01 -5.15 8.82
N PHE A 104 10.18 -4.22 9.26
CA PHE A 104 9.15 -4.48 10.26
C PHE A 104 7.95 -3.53 10.10
N TYR A 105 6.87 -3.75 10.85
CA TYR A 105 5.68 -2.91 10.82
C TYR A 105 4.88 -2.97 12.13
N GLY A 106 4.00 -2.00 12.31
CA GLY A 106 3.03 -1.97 13.40
C GLY A 106 3.66 -2.01 14.80
N SER A 107 3.12 -2.83 15.69
CA SER A 107 3.52 -2.95 17.10
C SER A 107 4.88 -3.61 17.32
N THR A 108 5.54 -4.09 16.28
CA THR A 108 6.91 -4.64 16.35
C THR A 108 7.96 -3.53 16.57
N SER A 109 7.64 -2.27 16.26
CA SER A 109 8.56 -1.13 16.24
C SER A 109 9.36 -0.95 17.56
N PRO A 110 8.78 -0.94 18.76
CA PRO A 110 9.56 -0.74 20.00
C PRO A 110 10.63 -1.83 20.20
N ALA A 111 10.28 -3.08 19.96
CA ALA A 111 11.20 -4.20 20.13
C ALA A 111 12.36 -4.16 19.14
N VAL A 112 12.12 -3.73 17.89
CA VAL A 112 13.18 -3.59 16.86
C VAL A 112 14.15 -2.48 17.23
N HIS A 113 13.65 -1.33 17.70
CA HIS A 113 14.54 -0.24 18.11
C HIS A 113 15.41 -0.62 19.33
N GLU A 114 14.82 -1.29 20.33
CA GLU A 114 15.57 -1.82 21.47
C GLU A 114 16.60 -2.87 21.01
N ALA A 115 16.23 -3.79 20.10
CA ALA A 115 17.15 -4.76 19.52
C ALA A 115 18.33 -4.09 18.79
N LYS A 116 18.07 -3.01 18.02
CA LYS A 116 19.10 -2.20 17.39
C LYS A 116 20.12 -1.67 18.41
N ASP A 117 19.64 -1.13 19.53
CA ASP A 117 20.51 -0.59 20.58
C ASP A 117 21.36 -1.69 21.23
N ILE A 118 20.77 -2.85 21.52
CA ILE A 118 21.49 -4.03 22.05
C ILE A 118 22.55 -4.55 21.07
N LEU A 119 22.23 -4.58 19.77
CA LEU A 119 23.18 -5.02 18.73
C LEU A 119 24.32 -4.03 18.56
N LYS A 120 24.05 -2.74 18.65
CA LYS A 120 25.05 -1.69 18.59
C LYS A 120 26.07 -1.77 19.72
N GLU A 121 25.65 -2.17 20.94
CA GLU A 121 26.58 -2.42 22.05
C GLU A 121 27.55 -3.61 21.76
N LYS A 122 27.18 -4.48 20.82
CA LYS A 122 27.98 -5.60 20.33
C LYS A 122 28.74 -5.28 19.02
N GLU A 123 28.80 -4.01 18.64
CA GLU A 123 29.42 -3.53 17.40
C GLU A 123 28.74 -4.08 16.12
N ILE A 124 27.47 -4.48 16.20
CA ILE A 124 26.66 -4.93 15.06
C ILE A 124 25.71 -3.81 14.65
N ASN A 125 25.90 -3.29 13.44
CA ASN A 125 25.01 -2.29 12.87
C ASN A 125 23.93 -2.96 12.02
N ILE A 126 22.71 -2.45 12.11
CA ILE A 126 21.58 -2.85 11.28
C ILE A 126 20.87 -1.61 10.73
N ASP A 127 20.45 -1.68 9.49
CA ASP A 127 19.59 -0.68 8.87
C ASP A 127 18.14 -1.06 9.06
N LEU A 128 17.31 -0.07 9.34
CA LEU A 128 15.91 -0.28 9.69
C LEU A 128 14.99 0.29 8.62
N MET A 129 13.96 -0.44 8.26
CA MET A 129 12.82 0.06 7.50
C MET A 129 11.51 -0.33 8.15
N GLN A 130 10.78 0.65 8.66
CA GLN A 130 9.40 0.47 9.12
C GLN A 130 8.42 0.70 7.99
N ILE A 131 7.76 -0.37 7.52
CA ILE A 131 6.66 -0.27 6.56
C ILE A 131 5.44 0.34 7.24
N ARG A 132 4.84 1.36 6.61
CA ARG A 132 3.69 2.11 7.14
C ARG A 132 2.42 1.95 6.31
N SER A 133 2.56 1.48 5.08
CA SER A 133 1.46 1.47 4.11
C SER A 133 1.64 0.41 3.01
N PHE A 134 0.54 0.16 2.31
CA PHE A 134 0.47 -0.60 1.08
C PHE A 134 -0.50 0.13 0.12
N PRO A 135 -0.24 0.20 -1.20
CA PRO A 135 0.86 -0.44 -1.96
C PRO A 135 2.25 0.12 -1.57
N PHE A 136 3.30 -0.66 -1.80
CA PHE A 136 4.66 -0.22 -1.48
C PHE A 136 5.11 0.88 -2.43
N ASN A 137 5.76 1.92 -1.89
CA ASN A 137 6.37 2.98 -2.68
C ASN A 137 7.80 2.62 -3.12
N LEU A 138 8.44 3.51 -3.87
CA LEU A 138 9.77 3.29 -4.42
C LEU A 138 10.83 3.03 -3.35
N ASP A 139 10.78 3.75 -2.22
CA ASP A 139 11.77 3.66 -1.14
C ASP A 139 11.90 2.25 -0.56
N VAL A 140 10.79 1.47 -0.56
CA VAL A 140 10.81 0.06 -0.13
C VAL A 140 11.70 -0.77 -1.05
N TRP A 141 11.60 -0.55 -2.35
CA TRP A 141 12.39 -1.29 -3.35
C TRP A 141 13.84 -0.86 -3.36
N GLU A 142 14.11 0.45 -3.18
CA GLU A 142 15.47 0.98 -3.06
C GLU A 142 16.16 0.44 -1.81
N PHE A 143 15.47 0.39 -0.66
CA PHE A 143 16.02 -0.22 0.53
C PHE A 143 16.38 -1.70 0.30
N ILE A 144 15.50 -2.46 -0.33
CA ILE A 144 15.77 -3.88 -0.61
C ILE A 144 16.94 -4.05 -1.59
N ALA A 145 17.04 -3.21 -2.61
CA ALA A 145 18.09 -3.29 -3.60
C ALA A 145 19.51 -2.97 -3.04
N ASN A 146 19.56 -2.21 -1.96
CA ASN A 146 20.82 -1.79 -1.32
C ASN A 146 21.31 -2.77 -0.23
N HIS A 147 20.66 -3.92 -0.04
CA HIS A 147 21.03 -4.89 0.98
C HIS A 147 21.13 -6.31 0.41
N ASP A 148 22.20 -7.00 0.71
CA ASP A 148 22.38 -8.43 0.37
C ASP A 148 21.58 -9.37 1.27
N ARG A 149 21.23 -8.90 2.47
CA ARG A 149 20.49 -9.66 3.47
C ARG A 149 19.53 -8.77 4.25
N ILE A 150 18.29 -9.21 4.33
CA ILE A 150 17.24 -8.49 5.05
C ILE A 150 16.45 -9.46 5.91
N TYR A 151 16.25 -9.11 7.18
CA TYR A 151 15.34 -9.82 8.07
C TYR A 151 13.97 -9.13 8.06
N VAL A 152 12.91 -9.90 7.81
CA VAL A 152 11.53 -9.41 7.90
C VAL A 152 10.94 -9.90 9.23
N VAL A 153 10.74 -8.95 10.15
CA VAL A 153 10.27 -9.24 11.52
C VAL A 153 8.76 -9.12 11.58
N GLU A 154 8.08 -10.23 11.87
CA GLU A 154 6.63 -10.33 11.82
C GLU A 154 6.04 -11.07 13.02
N GLN A 155 4.91 -10.57 13.52
CA GLN A 155 4.14 -11.25 14.57
C GLN A 155 3.03 -12.10 13.95
N ASN A 156 3.40 -12.99 13.03
CA ASN A 156 2.53 -14.02 12.44
C ASN A 156 3.38 -15.26 12.07
N ARG A 157 2.71 -16.42 11.95
CA ARG A 157 3.36 -17.71 11.67
C ARG A 157 3.87 -17.84 10.22
N ASP A 158 3.18 -17.21 9.29
CA ASP A 158 3.26 -17.54 7.87
C ASP A 158 4.10 -16.56 7.04
N SER A 159 4.82 -15.64 7.68
CA SER A 159 5.67 -14.62 7.00
C SER A 159 4.89 -13.86 5.92
N GLN A 160 3.72 -13.33 6.27
CA GLN A 160 2.77 -12.76 5.32
C GLN A 160 3.32 -11.49 4.64
N MET A 161 3.97 -10.60 5.39
CA MET A 161 4.59 -9.40 4.82
C MET A 161 5.76 -9.76 3.90
N ARG A 162 6.63 -10.68 4.33
CA ARG A 162 7.71 -11.19 3.49
C ARG A 162 7.17 -11.76 2.18
N THR A 163 6.13 -12.57 2.25
CA THR A 163 5.49 -13.17 1.08
C THR A 163 4.91 -12.10 0.16
N LEU A 164 4.28 -11.07 0.72
CA LEU A 164 3.73 -9.96 -0.05
C LEU A 164 4.84 -9.16 -0.76
N ILE A 165 5.94 -8.83 -0.06
CA ILE A 165 7.08 -8.13 -0.66
C ILE A 165 7.69 -8.95 -1.81
N MET A 166 7.85 -10.25 -1.62
CA MET A 166 8.37 -11.14 -2.68
C MET A 166 7.44 -11.18 -3.90
N ALA A 167 6.13 -11.26 -3.69
CA ALA A 167 5.15 -11.33 -4.75
C ALA A 167 5.05 -10.02 -5.55
N GLU A 168 5.05 -8.86 -4.86
CA GLU A 168 4.92 -7.55 -5.48
C GLU A 168 6.20 -7.10 -6.19
N GLY A 169 7.37 -7.39 -5.62
CA GLY A 169 8.67 -6.94 -6.12
C GLY A 169 9.44 -7.98 -6.94
N GLY A 170 8.96 -9.22 -7.04
CA GLY A 170 9.71 -10.31 -7.67
C GLY A 170 11.04 -10.62 -6.95
N ILE A 171 11.10 -10.39 -5.63
CA ILE A 171 12.34 -10.49 -4.84
C ILE A 171 12.68 -11.94 -4.54
N SER A 172 13.97 -12.29 -4.68
CA SER A 172 14.45 -13.63 -4.34
C SER A 172 14.26 -13.95 -2.84
N PRO A 173 13.78 -15.17 -2.50
CA PRO A 173 13.65 -15.59 -1.11
C PRO A 173 14.99 -15.66 -0.35
N GLU A 174 16.12 -15.65 -1.06
CA GLU A 174 17.45 -15.70 -0.48
C GLU A 174 17.86 -14.39 0.21
N ILE A 175 17.34 -13.24 -0.32
CA ILE A 175 17.61 -11.91 0.23
C ILE A 175 16.78 -11.68 1.49
N LEU A 176 15.52 -12.09 1.48
CA LEU A 176 14.56 -11.86 2.57
C LEU A 176 14.51 -13.05 3.53
N ARG A 177 15.01 -12.90 4.74
CA ARG A 177 14.99 -13.91 5.81
C ARG A 177 13.80 -13.68 6.75
N PRO A 178 12.96 -14.69 7.02
CA PRO A 178 11.87 -14.52 7.96
C PRO A 178 12.38 -14.54 9.41
N LEU A 179 11.87 -13.63 10.23
CA LEU A 179 11.96 -13.66 11.68
C LEU A 179 10.56 -13.53 12.23
N VAL A 180 9.95 -14.67 12.60
CA VAL A 180 8.53 -14.75 12.93
C VAL A 180 8.31 -15.04 14.42
N HIS A 181 7.36 -14.33 15.03
CA HIS A 181 6.92 -14.55 16.40
C HIS A 181 5.40 -14.71 16.42
N PHE A 182 4.89 -15.79 17.01
CA PHE A 182 3.46 -16.11 16.99
C PHE A 182 2.95 -16.86 18.22
N THR A 183 3.59 -16.63 19.36
CA THR A 183 3.20 -17.27 20.65
C THR A 183 1.95 -16.64 21.28
N GLY A 184 1.55 -15.46 20.81
CA GLY A 184 0.47 -14.66 21.40
C GLY A 184 0.97 -13.60 22.37
N ASP A 185 2.21 -13.70 22.85
CA ASP A 185 2.84 -12.67 23.66
C ASP A 185 3.47 -11.58 22.78
N PRO A 186 3.68 -10.36 23.27
CA PRO A 186 4.43 -9.33 22.56
C PRO A 186 5.86 -9.79 22.27
N ILE A 187 6.33 -9.52 21.05
CA ILE A 187 7.72 -9.80 20.68
C ILE A 187 8.69 -8.97 21.54
N GLN A 188 9.76 -9.57 21.99
CA GLN A 188 10.81 -8.92 22.80
C GLN A 188 12.05 -8.66 21.95
N ALA A 189 12.81 -7.61 22.29
CA ALA A 189 14.05 -7.24 21.61
C ALA A 189 15.10 -8.38 21.62
N SER A 190 15.16 -9.15 22.70
CA SER A 190 16.07 -10.29 22.83
C SER A 190 15.76 -11.46 21.87
N TYR A 191 14.59 -11.45 21.25
CA TYR A 191 14.22 -12.44 20.23
C TYR A 191 14.69 -12.02 18.84
N ILE A 192 14.85 -10.73 18.61
CA ILE A 192 15.28 -10.13 17.34
C ILE A 192 16.82 -10.11 17.27
#